data_2a82f8b4b86656ba021dba60b39ee291
#
_entry.id   2a82f8b4b86656ba021dba60b39ee291
#
_cell.length_a   1.000
_cell.length_b   1.000
_cell.length_c   1.000
_cell.angle_alpha   90.00
_cell.angle_beta   90.00
_cell.angle_gamma   90.00
#
_symmetry.space_group_name_H-M   'P 1'
#
loop_
_entity.id
_entity.type
_entity.pdbx_description
1 polymer ?
#
loop_
_entity_poly.entity_id
_entity_poly.type
_entity_poly.pdbx_seq_one_letter_code
_entity_poly.pdbx_strand_id
1 'polypeptide(L)'
;MEQIDKQSFSIRLANKEDAWAMYQVEKNSFATPWSYDSFAENVRHGLSVYFLAEYAGQVVGFGGMLIVMEEAHIMNVAVLPNFRKKGIGRALLQAMIAEAGRRNASAMFLEARVSNQIARSLYRSAGFAEIAIRKEYYTDTREDAVIMRLEIGEQEPLQTS
;
A
#
# COMPACT_ATOMS: atom_id res chain seq x y z
N MET A 1 17.75 4.99 -24.47
CA MET A 1 16.68 4.61 -23.56
C MET A 1 17.18 4.76 -22.13
N GLU A 2 16.64 5.74 -21.42
CA GLU A 2 17.06 5.97 -20.05
C GLU A 2 16.57 4.81 -19.18
N GLN A 3 17.53 4.13 -18.55
CA GLN A 3 17.17 3.15 -17.53
C GLN A 3 16.68 3.93 -16.31
N ILE A 4 15.47 3.59 -15.86
CA ILE A 4 14.95 4.13 -14.61
C ILE A 4 15.81 3.59 -13.48
N ASP A 5 16.63 4.46 -12.91
CA ASP A 5 17.44 4.11 -11.75
C ASP A 5 16.53 3.95 -10.55
N LYS A 6 16.77 2.91 -9.74
CA LYS A 6 16.03 2.67 -8.49
C LYS A 6 16.07 3.85 -7.54
N GLN A 7 17.08 4.72 -7.66
CA GLN A 7 17.22 5.89 -6.79
C GLN A 7 16.52 7.13 -7.33
N SER A 8 15.91 7.04 -8.52
CA SER A 8 15.32 8.22 -9.15
C SER A 8 13.86 8.46 -8.78
N PHE A 9 13.23 7.57 -8.01
CA PHE A 9 11.90 7.81 -7.50
C PHE A 9 11.94 8.22 -6.02
N SER A 10 10.94 8.97 -5.57
CA SER A 10 10.80 9.38 -4.18
C SER A 10 9.45 8.98 -3.62
N ILE A 11 9.40 8.77 -2.31
CA ILE A 11 8.17 8.40 -1.58
C ILE A 11 7.82 9.55 -0.66
N ARG A 12 6.55 9.97 -0.66
CA ARG A 12 6.07 11.00 0.27
C ARG A 12 4.64 10.72 0.70
N LEU A 13 4.24 11.33 1.82
CA LEU A 13 2.84 11.31 2.24
C LEU A 13 1.99 12.07 1.23
N ALA A 14 0.81 11.54 0.94
CA ALA A 14 -0.17 12.20 0.09
C ALA A 14 -1.00 13.18 0.92
N ASN A 15 -1.49 14.21 0.25
CA ASN A 15 -2.46 15.14 0.81
C ASN A 15 -3.73 15.13 -0.05
N LYS A 16 -4.74 15.90 0.36
CA LYS A 16 -6.03 15.91 -0.33
C LYS A 16 -5.95 16.30 -1.81
N GLU A 17 -4.91 17.04 -2.19
CA GLU A 17 -4.73 17.50 -3.58
C GLU A 17 -4.22 16.40 -4.49
N ASP A 18 -3.74 15.30 -3.91
CA ASP A 18 -3.18 14.17 -4.65
C ASP A 18 -4.23 13.15 -5.11
N ALA A 19 -5.50 13.33 -4.74
CA ALA A 19 -6.55 12.33 -5.01
C ALA A 19 -6.70 12.02 -6.50
N TRP A 20 -6.62 13.04 -7.35
CA TRP A 20 -6.74 12.83 -8.81
C TRP A 20 -5.56 12.01 -9.35
N ALA A 21 -4.34 12.31 -8.91
CA ALA A 21 -3.16 11.58 -9.36
C ALA A 21 -3.22 10.11 -8.92
N MET A 22 -3.69 9.84 -7.70
CA MET A 22 -3.86 8.47 -7.21
C MET A 22 -4.94 7.74 -8.01
N TYR A 23 -6.03 8.42 -8.34
CA TYR A 23 -7.08 7.85 -9.16
C TYR A 23 -6.55 7.45 -10.54
N GLN A 24 -5.67 8.26 -11.14
CA GLN A 24 -5.08 7.92 -12.44
C GLN A 24 -4.24 6.64 -12.36
N VAL A 25 -3.48 6.45 -11.28
CA VAL A 25 -2.73 5.22 -11.08
C VAL A 25 -3.67 4.02 -10.90
N GLU A 26 -4.69 4.17 -10.08
CA GLU A 26 -5.69 3.12 -9.84
C GLU A 26 -6.37 2.69 -11.14
N LYS A 27 -6.85 3.68 -11.91
CA LYS A 27 -7.55 3.46 -13.17
C LYS A 27 -6.70 2.68 -14.16
N ASN A 28 -5.41 2.93 -14.20
CA ASN A 28 -4.49 2.28 -15.14
C ASN A 28 -3.86 1.00 -14.59
N SER A 29 -4.16 0.63 -13.35
CA SER A 29 -3.56 -0.53 -12.70
C SER A 29 -4.54 -1.69 -12.48
N PHE A 30 -5.84 -1.40 -12.41
CA PHE A 30 -6.85 -2.40 -12.04
C PHE A 30 -8.00 -2.44 -13.03
N ALA A 31 -8.58 -3.64 -13.21
CA ALA A 31 -9.74 -3.84 -14.08
C ALA A 31 -11.01 -3.20 -13.48
N THR A 32 -11.13 -3.20 -12.16
CA THR A 32 -12.27 -2.60 -11.44
C THR A 32 -11.73 -1.56 -10.44
N PRO A 33 -11.32 -0.39 -10.94
CA PRO A 33 -10.73 0.62 -10.07
C PRO A 33 -11.80 1.31 -9.20
N TRP A 34 -11.35 1.88 -8.07
CA TRP A 34 -12.17 2.78 -7.28
C TRP A 34 -12.52 4.02 -8.11
N SER A 35 -13.67 4.62 -7.83
CA SER A 35 -14.04 5.90 -8.45
C SER A 35 -13.21 7.04 -7.86
N TYR A 36 -13.13 8.14 -8.63
CA TYR A 36 -12.48 9.36 -8.14
C TYR A 36 -13.14 9.84 -6.84
N ASP A 37 -14.47 9.80 -6.77
CA ASP A 37 -15.21 10.25 -5.59
C ASP A 37 -14.83 9.44 -4.35
N SER A 38 -14.63 8.12 -4.49
CA SER A 38 -14.19 7.27 -3.38
C SER A 38 -12.81 7.67 -2.89
N PHE A 39 -11.88 7.95 -3.80
CA PHE A 39 -10.54 8.42 -3.43
C PHE A 39 -10.61 9.78 -2.71
N ALA A 40 -11.31 10.72 -3.29
CA ALA A 40 -11.44 12.07 -2.72
C ALA A 40 -12.05 12.02 -1.32
N GLU A 41 -13.07 11.19 -1.14
CA GLU A 41 -13.75 11.01 0.15
C GLU A 41 -12.77 10.45 1.19
N ASN A 42 -12.05 9.40 0.86
CA ASN A 42 -11.10 8.77 1.79
C ASN A 42 -9.96 9.71 2.20
N VAL A 43 -9.45 10.48 1.25
CA VAL A 43 -8.38 11.43 1.53
C VAL A 43 -8.89 12.58 2.41
N ARG A 44 -10.13 13.01 2.18
CA ARG A 44 -10.75 14.13 2.91
C ARG A 44 -11.00 13.81 4.38
N HIS A 45 -11.45 12.60 4.68
CA HIS A 45 -11.85 12.22 6.04
C HIS A 45 -10.68 11.96 6.98
N GLY A 46 -9.46 11.85 6.47
CA GLY A 46 -8.26 11.76 7.31
C GLY A 46 -8.08 10.46 8.09
N LEU A 47 -8.96 9.48 7.92
CA LEU A 47 -8.83 8.17 8.56
C LEU A 47 -7.84 7.28 7.82
N SER A 48 -7.66 7.55 6.53
CA SER A 48 -6.75 6.79 5.66
C SER A 48 -5.44 7.54 5.49
N VAL A 49 -4.36 6.80 5.43
CA VAL A 49 -3.02 7.33 5.19
C VAL A 49 -2.55 6.82 3.84
N TYR A 50 -2.15 7.73 2.98
CA TYR A 50 -1.65 7.40 1.65
C TYR A 50 -0.23 7.89 1.46
N PHE A 51 0.57 7.06 0.80
CA PHE A 51 1.90 7.43 0.33
C PHE A 51 1.92 7.38 -1.19
N LEU A 52 2.68 8.30 -1.79
CA LEU A 52 2.86 8.38 -3.24
C LEU A 52 4.29 8.06 -3.60
N ALA A 53 4.47 7.46 -4.77
CA ALA A 53 5.76 7.35 -5.42
C ALA A 53 5.77 8.30 -6.62
N GLU A 54 6.77 9.17 -6.67
CA GLU A 54 6.96 10.11 -7.77
C GLU A 54 8.26 9.83 -8.52
N TYR A 55 8.18 9.91 -9.83
CA TYR A 55 9.34 9.82 -10.72
C TYR A 55 9.25 10.96 -11.71
N ALA A 56 10.30 11.80 -11.77
CA ALA A 56 10.37 12.94 -12.70
C ALA A 56 9.11 13.82 -12.67
N GLY A 57 8.58 14.07 -11.47
CA GLY A 57 7.39 14.92 -11.28
C GLY A 57 6.06 14.23 -11.55
N GLN A 58 6.06 12.95 -11.91
CA GLN A 58 4.85 12.17 -12.17
C GLN A 58 4.59 11.20 -11.03
N VAL A 59 3.32 11.09 -10.58
CA VAL A 59 2.91 10.07 -9.63
C VAL A 59 2.82 8.74 -10.39
N VAL A 60 3.63 7.77 -9.98
CA VAL A 60 3.72 6.46 -10.67
C VAL A 60 3.24 5.30 -9.81
N GLY A 61 2.95 5.54 -8.54
CA GLY A 61 2.44 4.53 -7.63
C GLY A 61 1.89 5.15 -6.37
N PHE A 62 1.10 4.39 -5.63
CA PHE A 62 0.61 4.81 -4.33
C PHE A 62 0.31 3.60 -3.46
N GLY A 63 0.27 3.82 -2.15
CA GLY A 63 -0.19 2.84 -1.19
C GLY A 63 -1.08 3.52 -0.17
N GLY A 64 -2.14 2.84 0.25
CA GLY A 64 -3.09 3.36 1.23
C GLY A 64 -3.34 2.37 2.35
N MET A 65 -3.51 2.90 3.55
CA MET A 65 -3.87 2.09 4.71
C MET A 65 -4.86 2.84 5.58
N LEU A 66 -5.69 2.07 6.27
CA LEU A 66 -6.60 2.57 7.30
C LEU A 66 -6.02 2.18 8.65
N ILE A 67 -5.93 3.13 9.57
CA ILE A 67 -5.47 2.84 10.92
C ILE A 67 -6.64 3.05 11.87
N VAL A 68 -7.03 1.97 12.58
CA VAL A 68 -8.08 2.00 13.58
C VAL A 68 -7.50 1.41 14.86
N MET A 69 -7.45 2.23 15.90
CA MET A 69 -6.86 1.83 17.17
C MET A 69 -5.41 1.37 16.99
N GLU A 70 -5.10 0.12 17.30
CA GLU A 70 -3.76 -0.43 17.22
C GLU A 70 -3.52 -1.26 15.96
N GLU A 71 -4.44 -1.22 14.99
CA GLU A 71 -4.36 -2.04 13.79
C GLU A 71 -4.31 -1.17 12.53
N ALA A 72 -3.34 -1.45 11.66
CA ALA A 72 -3.27 -0.88 10.33
C ALA A 72 -3.75 -1.91 9.32
N HIS A 73 -4.55 -1.47 8.35
CA HIS A 73 -5.05 -2.34 7.29
C HIS A 73 -4.68 -1.74 5.94
N ILE A 74 -3.87 -2.44 5.18
CA ILE A 74 -3.52 -2.01 3.83
C ILE A 74 -4.73 -2.21 2.94
N MET A 75 -5.19 -1.12 2.33
CA MET A 75 -6.33 -1.13 1.43
C MET A 75 -5.89 -1.39 0.00
N ASN A 76 -4.77 -0.79 -0.39
CA ASN A 76 -4.32 -0.85 -1.77
C ASN A 76 -2.84 -0.50 -1.89
N VAL A 77 -2.16 -1.16 -2.83
CA VAL A 77 -0.83 -0.79 -3.29
C VAL A 77 -0.84 -0.93 -4.81
N ALA A 78 -0.56 0.14 -5.51
CA ALA A 78 -0.62 0.15 -6.97
C ALA A 78 0.60 0.84 -7.54
N VAL A 79 1.16 0.27 -8.62
CA VAL A 79 2.27 0.84 -9.36
C VAL A 79 1.92 0.74 -10.84
N LEU A 80 2.10 1.84 -11.58
CA LEU A 80 1.85 1.84 -13.02
C LEU A 80 2.66 0.72 -13.70
N PRO A 81 2.09 0.05 -14.71
CA PRO A 81 2.74 -1.11 -15.32
C PRO A 81 4.18 -0.87 -15.78
N ASN A 82 4.48 0.28 -16.37
CA ASN A 82 5.81 0.59 -16.87
C ASN A 82 6.83 0.85 -15.76
N PHE A 83 6.38 0.98 -14.53
CA PHE A 83 7.24 1.28 -13.37
C PHE A 83 7.35 0.11 -12.39
N ARG A 84 6.79 -1.04 -12.74
CA ARG A 84 6.88 -2.25 -11.93
C ARG A 84 8.28 -2.86 -11.99
N LYS A 85 8.61 -3.70 -11.00
CA LYS A 85 9.92 -4.37 -10.87
C LYS A 85 11.10 -3.41 -10.65
N LYS A 86 10.81 -2.21 -10.14
CA LYS A 86 11.82 -1.19 -9.85
C LYS A 86 12.00 -0.94 -8.34
N GLY A 87 11.28 -1.69 -7.50
CA GLY A 87 11.34 -1.54 -6.05
C GLY A 87 10.37 -0.52 -5.49
N ILE A 88 9.49 0.06 -6.31
CA ILE A 88 8.54 1.09 -5.87
C ILE A 88 7.52 0.51 -4.90
N GLY A 89 6.93 -0.64 -5.21
CA GLY A 89 5.97 -1.29 -4.32
C GLY A 89 6.55 -1.59 -2.96
N ARG A 90 7.78 -2.09 -2.92
CA ARG A 90 8.49 -2.35 -1.67
C ARG A 90 8.74 -1.06 -0.89
N ALA A 91 9.15 0.01 -1.56
CA ALA A 91 9.41 1.30 -0.91
C ALA A 91 8.13 1.89 -0.33
N LEU A 92 7.01 1.80 -1.05
CA LEU A 92 5.70 2.23 -0.55
C LEU A 92 5.31 1.42 0.69
N LEU A 93 5.48 0.12 0.64
CA LEU A 93 5.15 -0.78 1.75
C LEU A 93 5.99 -0.46 2.98
N GLN A 94 7.29 -0.26 2.80
CA GLN A 94 8.18 0.10 3.91
C GLN A 94 7.80 1.43 4.54
N ALA A 95 7.41 2.42 3.72
CA ALA A 95 6.95 3.71 4.23
C ALA A 95 5.67 3.56 5.06
N MET A 96 4.73 2.73 4.58
CA MET A 96 3.49 2.47 5.32
C MET A 96 3.74 1.76 6.64
N ILE A 97 4.64 0.76 6.65
CA ILE A 97 4.98 0.04 7.89
C ILE A 97 5.60 1.01 8.91
N ALA A 98 6.53 1.85 8.47
CA ALA A 98 7.17 2.82 9.35
C ALA A 98 6.15 3.82 9.91
N GLU A 99 5.24 4.31 9.08
CA GLU A 99 4.23 5.26 9.52
C GLU A 99 3.22 4.64 10.48
N ALA A 100 2.81 3.40 10.22
CA ALA A 100 1.94 2.66 11.12
C ALA A 100 2.57 2.52 12.50
N GLY A 101 3.86 2.20 12.57
CA GLY A 101 4.58 2.12 13.82
C GLY A 101 4.64 3.46 14.55
N ARG A 102 4.87 4.56 13.83
CA ARG A 102 4.86 5.91 14.42
C ARG A 102 3.50 6.27 14.98
N ARG A 103 2.41 5.73 14.42
CA ARG A 103 1.04 5.95 14.90
C ARG A 103 0.58 4.91 15.91
N ASN A 104 1.53 4.15 16.47
CA ASN A 104 1.30 3.16 17.53
C ASN A 104 0.48 1.95 17.10
N ALA A 105 0.48 1.61 15.82
CA ALA A 105 -0.11 0.35 15.37
C ALA A 105 0.79 -0.82 15.81
N SER A 106 0.18 -1.86 16.34
CA SER A 106 0.92 -3.06 16.78
C SER A 106 0.90 -4.17 15.73
N ALA A 107 0.00 -4.09 14.77
CA ALA A 107 -0.11 -5.08 13.71
C ALA A 107 -0.62 -4.43 12.42
N MET A 108 -0.26 -5.04 11.30
CA MET A 108 -0.72 -4.62 9.98
C MET A 108 -1.29 -5.83 9.25
N PHE A 109 -2.43 -5.63 8.61
CA PHE A 109 -3.16 -6.69 7.89
C PHE A 109 -3.37 -6.29 6.44
N LEU A 110 -3.50 -7.29 5.61
CA LEU A 110 -3.92 -7.12 4.21
C LEU A 110 -4.61 -8.38 3.72
N GLU A 111 -5.36 -8.23 2.63
CA GLU A 111 -5.90 -9.35 1.87
C GLU A 111 -5.26 -9.34 0.48
N ALA A 112 -4.87 -10.52 0.00
CA ALA A 112 -4.33 -10.69 -1.35
C ALA A 112 -5.06 -11.84 -2.02
N ARG A 113 -5.27 -11.73 -3.34
CA ARG A 113 -5.84 -12.85 -4.09
C ARG A 113 -4.90 -14.05 -4.00
N VAL A 114 -5.47 -15.24 -3.81
CA VAL A 114 -4.67 -16.47 -3.72
C VAL A 114 -3.78 -16.61 -4.96
N SER A 115 -4.27 -16.22 -6.13
CA SER A 115 -3.53 -16.32 -7.39
C SER A 115 -2.43 -15.25 -7.55
N ASN A 116 -2.44 -14.20 -6.73
CA ASN A 116 -1.49 -13.10 -6.89
C ASN A 116 -0.15 -13.42 -6.22
N GLN A 117 0.64 -14.27 -6.88
CA GLN A 117 1.92 -14.73 -6.33
C GLN A 117 2.93 -13.60 -6.17
N ILE A 118 2.92 -12.62 -7.07
CA ILE A 118 3.84 -11.49 -7.02
C ILE A 118 3.60 -10.68 -5.75
N ALA A 119 2.34 -10.31 -5.48
CA ALA A 119 1.99 -9.57 -4.28
C ALA A 119 2.28 -10.37 -3.02
N ARG A 120 1.89 -11.65 -2.99
CA ARG A 120 2.13 -12.51 -1.84
C ARG A 120 3.62 -12.63 -1.52
N SER A 121 4.45 -12.76 -2.55
CA SER A 121 5.91 -12.81 -2.38
C SER A 121 6.46 -11.50 -1.83
N LEU A 122 5.97 -10.37 -2.33
CA LEU A 122 6.36 -9.05 -1.85
C LEU A 122 6.06 -8.91 -0.35
N TYR A 123 4.84 -9.24 0.04
CA TYR A 123 4.42 -9.10 1.44
C TYR A 123 5.19 -10.07 2.35
N ARG A 124 5.39 -11.32 1.94
CA ARG A 124 6.21 -12.26 2.71
C ARG A 124 7.63 -11.75 2.89
N SER A 125 8.22 -11.16 1.85
CA SER A 125 9.58 -10.62 1.93
C SER A 125 9.68 -9.44 2.90
N ALA A 126 8.57 -8.76 3.17
CA ALA A 126 8.50 -7.66 4.14
C ALA A 126 8.20 -8.15 5.56
N GLY A 127 7.98 -9.45 5.75
CA GLY A 127 7.75 -10.04 7.07
C GLY A 127 6.32 -10.46 7.35
N PHE A 128 5.40 -10.28 6.40
CA PHE A 128 4.01 -10.71 6.58
C PHE A 128 3.91 -12.23 6.54
N ALA A 129 3.09 -12.77 7.43
CA ALA A 129 2.76 -14.20 7.46
C ALA A 129 1.34 -14.41 6.97
N GLU A 130 1.11 -15.49 6.23
CA GLU A 130 -0.23 -15.89 5.83
C GLU A 130 -0.91 -16.54 7.03
N ILE A 131 -2.03 -15.98 7.50
CA ILE A 131 -2.69 -16.44 8.73
C ILE A 131 -4.04 -17.08 8.50
N ALA A 132 -4.71 -16.80 7.38
CA ALA A 132 -6.05 -17.33 7.13
C ALA A 132 -6.40 -17.24 5.64
N ILE A 133 -7.42 -17.98 5.26
CA ILE A 133 -8.03 -17.91 3.94
C ILE A 133 -9.48 -17.44 4.12
N ARG A 134 -9.88 -16.42 3.36
CA ARG A 134 -11.26 -15.97 3.29
C ARG A 134 -11.88 -16.47 2.00
N LYS A 135 -12.82 -17.38 2.10
CA LYS A 135 -13.45 -18.00 0.94
C LYS A 135 -14.29 -16.99 0.17
N GLU A 136 -14.17 -17.02 -1.16
CA GLU A 136 -14.97 -16.22 -2.09
C GLU A 136 -15.00 -14.72 -1.73
N TYR A 137 -13.87 -14.19 -1.27
CA TYR A 137 -13.77 -12.80 -0.82
C TYR A 137 -13.95 -11.80 -1.95
N TYR A 138 -13.39 -12.11 -3.14
CA TYR A 138 -13.45 -11.21 -4.30
C TYR A 138 -14.69 -11.55 -5.11
N THR A 139 -15.62 -10.60 -5.21
CA THR A 139 -16.94 -10.83 -5.81
C THR A 139 -16.90 -10.97 -7.33
N ASP A 140 -15.87 -10.40 -7.98
CA ASP A 140 -15.74 -10.45 -9.44
C ASP A 140 -15.44 -11.87 -9.96
N THR A 141 -14.50 -12.57 -9.34
CA THR A 141 -14.06 -13.90 -9.76
C THR A 141 -14.44 -15.00 -8.78
N ARG A 142 -14.99 -14.64 -7.61
CA ARG A 142 -15.21 -15.52 -6.47
C ARG A 142 -13.92 -16.14 -5.93
N GLU A 143 -12.81 -15.52 -6.22
CA GLU A 143 -11.51 -15.99 -5.75
C GLU A 143 -11.36 -15.79 -4.24
N ASP A 144 -10.66 -16.74 -3.59
CA ASP A 144 -10.37 -16.65 -2.17
C ASP A 144 -9.30 -15.58 -1.92
N ALA A 145 -9.32 -15.01 -0.72
CA ALA A 145 -8.28 -14.11 -0.25
C ALA A 145 -7.39 -14.80 0.77
N VAL A 146 -6.10 -14.53 0.67
CA VAL A 146 -5.15 -14.86 1.75
C VAL A 146 -5.09 -13.64 2.65
N ILE A 147 -5.33 -13.85 3.94
CA ILE A 147 -5.14 -12.79 4.94
C ILE A 147 -3.71 -12.89 5.45
N MET A 148 -3.01 -11.78 5.40
CA MET A 148 -1.62 -11.71 5.84
C MET A 148 -1.48 -10.70 6.98
N ARG A 149 -0.57 -10.98 7.91
CA ARG A 149 -0.37 -10.18 9.10
C ARG A 149 1.11 -9.93 9.34
N LEU A 150 1.43 -8.69 9.68
CA LEU A 150 2.76 -8.30 10.13
C LEU A 150 2.65 -7.79 11.56
N GLU A 151 3.49 -8.31 12.46
CA GLU A 151 3.63 -7.70 13.78
C GLU A 151 4.56 -6.52 13.67
N ILE A 152 4.07 -5.36 14.11
CA ILE A 152 4.89 -4.16 14.22
C ILE A 152 5.39 -4.13 15.65
N GLY A 153 6.67 -4.40 15.84
CA GLY A 153 7.26 -4.41 17.17
C GLY A 153 7.08 -3.06 17.85
N GLU A 154 7.02 -3.07 19.18
CA GLU A 154 7.08 -1.84 19.95
C GLU A 154 8.32 -1.09 19.48
N GLN A 155 8.12 0.10 18.94
CA GLN A 155 9.26 0.98 18.76
C GLN A 155 9.78 1.26 20.16
N GLU A 156 11.02 0.78 20.41
CA GLU A 156 11.69 1.18 21.63
C GLU A 156 11.61 2.70 21.70
N PRO A 157 11.11 3.22 22.84
CA PRO A 157 11.17 4.67 23.00
C PRO A 157 12.61 5.07 22.74
N LEU A 158 12.80 6.07 21.89
CA LEU A 158 14.09 6.68 21.65
C LEU A 158 14.79 6.73 22.99
N GLN A 159 15.82 5.90 23.16
CA GLN A 159 16.62 5.96 24.37
C GLN A 159 17.26 7.33 24.42
N THR A 160 16.65 8.20 25.18
CA THR A 160 17.32 9.39 25.62
C THR A 160 18.34 8.95 26.64
N SER A 161 19.47 8.57 26.15
CA SER A 161 20.63 8.48 27.03
C SER A 161 21.36 9.79 26.96
#